data_d0d9757c61ded3c93098179003233799
#
_entry.id   d0d9757c61ded3c93098179003233799
#
_cell.length_a   1.000
_cell.length_b   1.000
_cell.length_c   1.000
_cell.angle_alpha   90.00
_cell.angle_beta   90.00
_cell.angle_gamma   90.00
#
_symmetry.space_group_name_H-M   'P 1'
#
loop_
_entity.id
_entity.type
_entity.pdbx_description
1 polymer ?
#
loop_
_entity_poly.entity_id
_entity_poly.type
_entity_poly.pdbx_seq_one_letter_code
_entity_poly.pdbx_strand_id
1 'polypeptide(L)'
;LLLKGHKRVVAKEIVNPVETESGLDYSREKEVLVRFQNDVHNFSRKDRTVGFYARRQCVSEKHFSRLIKKASGQKPLEIIREYVVLDAKSLLLSGKYSVKQVAELLGFQNHSFFTRFFRNSTGKTPGEFMREE
;
A
#
# COMPACT_ATOMS: atom_id res chain seq x y z
N LEU A 1 18.19 -2.67 -24.69
CA LEU A 1 17.62 -2.91 -24.26
C LEU A 1 17.72 -3.20 -23.70
N LEU A 2 17.83 -2.82 -23.89
CA LEU A 2 17.29 -3.02 -23.38
C LEU A 2 17.46 -3.10 -22.59
N LEU A 3 17.65 -2.60 -22.60
CA LEU A 3 17.18 -2.64 -21.96
C LEU A 3 17.44 -2.51 -21.19
N LYS A 4 17.65 -2.19 -21.18
CA LYS A 4 17.34 -2.03 -20.59
C LYS A 4 17.16 -2.25 -19.92
N GLY A 5 17.27 -1.89 -20.21
CA GLY A 5 16.70 -2.08 -19.84
C GLY A 5 16.48 -2.07 -19.41
N HIS A 6 16.35 -1.72 -19.52
CA HIS A 6 15.58 -1.79 -19.43
C HIS A 6 15.29 -1.64 -19.20
N LYS A 7 14.99 -1.69 -19.45
CA LYS A 7 14.19 -1.51 -19.61
C LYS A 7 13.86 -1.61 -19.72
N ARG A 8 13.78 -1.60 -19.96
CA ARG A 8 12.96 -1.61 -20.27
C ARG A 8 12.49 -1.92 -20.54
N VAL A 9 12.42 -1.93 -20.60
CA VAL A 9 11.51 -2.23 -21.03
C VAL A 9 10.86 -2.27 -21.17
N VAL A 10 10.63 -2.38 -21.38
CA VAL A 10 9.79 -2.42 -21.76
C VAL A 10 9.18 -2.14 -21.80
N ALA A 11 9.05 -1.99 -21.79
CA ALA A 11 8.36 -1.66 -22.04
C ALA A 11 8.08 -1.18 -22.22
N LYS A 12 8.13 -1.03 -22.34
CA LYS A 12 7.73 -0.31 -22.80
C LYS A 12 7.28 -0.35 -23.46
N GLU A 13 7.06 -0.59 -23.53
CA GLU A 13 6.46 -0.40 -24.12
C GLU A 13 5.86 -0.02 -24.53
N ILE A 14 6.04 -0.32 -24.86
CA ILE A 14 5.15 0.31 -25.49
C ILE A 14 4.64 1.59 -25.53
N VAL A 15 5.22 2.38 -25.41
CA VAL A 15 4.63 3.69 -25.36
C VAL A 15 4.12 4.09 -26.72
N ASN A 16 2.88 4.47 -26.77
CA ASN A 16 2.28 4.89 -27.99
C ASN A 16 2.68 6.34 -28.27
N PRO A 17 3.33 6.60 -29.39
CA PRO A 17 3.80 7.95 -29.67
C PRO A 17 2.70 8.98 -29.91
N VAL A 18 1.47 8.54 -30.11
CA VAL A 18 0.38 9.50 -30.29
C VAL A 18 -0.33 9.83 -28.99
N GLU A 19 0.26 9.47 -27.89
CA GLU A 19 -0.35 9.81 -26.60
C GLU A 19 -0.49 11.31 -26.45
N THR A 20 -1.64 11.69 -25.95
CA THR A 20 -1.91 13.07 -25.61
C THR A 20 -1.25 13.42 -24.29
N GLU A 21 -1.26 14.69 -23.96
CA GLU A 21 -0.79 15.11 -22.66
C GLU A 21 -1.56 14.38 -21.54
N SER A 22 -2.84 14.15 -21.76
CA SER A 22 -3.67 13.42 -20.80
C SER A 22 -3.17 11.98 -20.63
N GLY A 23 -2.76 11.34 -21.72
CA GLY A 23 -2.21 10.00 -21.68
C GLY A 23 -0.90 9.93 -20.94
N LEU A 24 -0.05 10.94 -21.13
CA LEU A 24 1.22 11.01 -20.41
C LEU A 24 1.01 11.18 -18.92
N ASP A 25 0.04 12.03 -18.52
CA ASP A 25 -0.29 12.23 -17.13
C ASP A 25 -0.79 10.94 -16.50
N TYR A 26 -1.61 10.21 -17.22
CA TYR A 26 -2.13 8.93 -16.74
C TYR A 26 -0.99 7.93 -16.52
N SER A 27 -0.02 7.91 -17.42
CA SER A 27 1.15 7.03 -17.28
C SER A 27 1.95 7.37 -16.04
N ARG A 28 2.13 8.67 -15.78
CA ARG A 28 2.85 9.11 -14.59
C ARG A 28 2.10 8.72 -13.32
N GLU A 29 0.79 8.93 -13.32
CA GLU A 29 -0.04 8.57 -12.16
C GLU A 29 0.03 7.09 -11.88
N LYS A 30 -0.02 6.28 -12.92
CA LYS A 30 0.06 4.84 -12.79
C LYS A 30 1.41 4.41 -12.23
N GLU A 31 2.48 5.04 -12.68
CA GLU A 31 3.82 4.77 -12.20
C GLU A 31 3.95 5.11 -10.72
N VAL A 32 3.40 6.26 -10.32
CA VAL A 32 3.40 6.66 -8.91
C VAL A 32 2.64 5.65 -8.06
N LEU A 33 1.50 5.17 -8.57
CA LEU A 33 0.69 4.19 -7.87
C LEU A 33 1.45 2.87 -7.69
N VAL A 34 2.08 2.37 -8.73
CA VAL A 34 2.83 1.11 -8.66
C VAL A 34 3.97 1.22 -7.65
N ARG A 35 4.71 2.33 -7.68
CA ARG A 35 5.78 2.55 -6.71
C ARG A 35 5.25 2.62 -5.29
N PHE A 36 4.11 3.28 -5.12
CA PHE A 36 3.48 3.38 -3.81
C PHE A 36 3.10 1.99 -3.29
N GLN A 37 2.47 1.17 -4.14
CA GLN A 37 2.06 -0.17 -3.75
C GLN A 37 3.26 -1.02 -3.35
N ASN A 38 4.35 -0.92 -4.08
CA ASN A 38 5.58 -1.62 -3.73
C ASN A 38 6.15 -1.14 -2.41
N ASP A 39 6.12 0.18 -2.19
CA ASP A 39 6.61 0.74 -0.92
C ASP A 39 5.75 0.30 0.25
N VAL A 40 4.43 0.26 0.07
CA VAL A 40 3.53 -0.20 1.14
C VAL A 40 3.84 -1.66 1.48
N HIS A 41 4.06 -2.48 0.47
CA HIS A 41 4.44 -3.87 0.68
C HIS A 41 5.72 -3.98 1.51
N ASN A 42 6.69 -3.13 1.23
CA ASN A 42 8.00 -3.23 1.87
C ASN A 42 8.08 -2.53 3.22
N PHE A 43 7.28 -1.48 3.44
CA PHE A 43 7.50 -0.61 4.60
C PHE A 43 6.30 -0.43 5.52
N SER A 44 5.13 -1.04 5.22
CA SER A 44 3.93 -0.77 6.01
C SER A 44 4.06 -1.19 7.48
N ARG A 45 4.91 -2.17 7.76
CA ARG A 45 5.15 -2.59 9.13
C ARG A 45 6.00 -1.58 9.90
N LYS A 46 6.66 -0.69 9.17
CA LYS A 46 7.56 0.30 9.75
C LYS A 46 6.91 1.67 9.81
N ASP A 47 6.19 2.06 8.76
CA ASP A 47 5.58 3.38 8.69
C ASP A 47 4.29 3.31 7.87
N ARG A 48 3.22 3.85 8.44
CA ARG A 48 1.90 3.84 7.81
C ARG A 48 1.40 5.25 7.52
N THR A 49 2.29 6.25 7.55
CA THR A 49 1.90 7.63 7.30
C THR A 49 2.01 7.97 5.82
N VAL A 50 1.05 8.72 5.32
CA VAL A 50 1.05 9.13 3.91
C VAL A 50 2.31 9.95 3.58
N GLY A 51 2.74 10.79 4.53
CA GLY A 51 3.93 11.62 4.33
C GLY A 51 5.18 10.81 4.04
N PHE A 52 5.34 9.67 4.72
CA PHE A 52 6.48 8.79 4.48
C PHE A 52 6.55 8.38 3.00
N TYR A 53 5.42 7.93 2.46
CA TYR A 53 5.39 7.43 1.08
C TYR A 53 5.51 8.54 0.06
N ALA A 54 4.95 9.71 0.35
CA ALA A 54 5.12 10.86 -0.53
C ALA A 54 6.58 11.28 -0.61
N ARG A 55 7.26 11.31 0.55
CA ARG A 55 8.68 11.69 0.60
C ARG A 55 9.54 10.71 -0.17
N ARG A 56 9.21 9.43 -0.13
CA ARG A 56 9.97 8.45 -0.89
C ARG A 56 9.92 8.71 -2.39
N GLN A 57 8.87 9.36 -2.87
CA GLN A 57 8.76 9.70 -4.28
C GLN A 57 9.07 11.17 -4.54
N CYS A 58 9.57 11.87 -3.54
CA CYS A 58 10.03 13.26 -3.67
C CYS A 58 8.92 14.21 -4.13
N VAL A 59 7.69 13.97 -3.67
CA VAL A 59 6.56 14.85 -3.97
C VAL A 59 5.90 15.27 -2.67
N SER A 60 5.17 16.37 -2.72
CA SER A 60 4.42 16.83 -1.55
C SER A 60 3.29 15.84 -1.26
N GLU A 61 2.87 15.80 -0.01
CA GLU A 61 1.79 14.91 0.40
C GLU A 61 0.51 15.20 -0.38
N LYS A 62 0.21 16.48 -0.57
CA LYS A 62 -0.99 16.89 -1.29
C LYS A 62 -0.95 16.44 -2.75
N HIS A 63 0.18 16.63 -3.40
CA HIS A 63 0.34 16.23 -4.80
C HIS A 63 0.28 14.70 -4.93
N PHE A 64 0.96 14.00 -4.01
CA PHE A 64 0.95 12.55 -3.96
C PHE A 64 -0.47 12.01 -3.83
N SER A 65 -1.23 12.56 -2.89
CA SER A 65 -2.60 12.10 -2.65
C SER A 65 -3.48 12.28 -3.87
N ARG A 66 -3.30 13.40 -4.57
CA ARG A 66 -4.07 13.66 -5.79
C ARG A 66 -3.74 12.65 -6.89
N LEU A 67 -2.45 12.35 -7.07
CA LEU A 67 -2.02 11.39 -8.09
C LEU A 67 -2.56 9.99 -7.79
N ILE A 68 -2.46 9.57 -6.52
CA ILE A 68 -2.92 8.25 -6.10
C ILE A 68 -4.44 8.14 -6.28
N LYS A 69 -5.18 9.17 -5.86
CA LYS A 69 -6.63 9.16 -6.00
C LYS A 69 -7.04 9.07 -7.47
N LYS A 70 -6.33 9.80 -8.32
CA LYS A 70 -6.62 9.80 -9.74
C LYS A 70 -6.34 8.45 -10.39
N ALA A 71 -5.24 7.81 -10.00
CA ALA A 71 -4.84 6.53 -10.58
C ALA A 71 -5.65 5.35 -10.06
N SER A 72 -6.08 5.39 -8.80
CA SER A 72 -6.67 4.22 -8.14
C SER A 72 -8.13 4.41 -7.74
N GLY A 73 -8.60 5.64 -7.68
CA GLY A 73 -9.91 5.94 -7.13
C GLY A 73 -9.94 5.97 -5.62
N GLN A 74 -8.82 5.70 -4.96
CA GLN A 74 -8.74 5.64 -3.50
C GLN A 74 -7.73 6.62 -2.96
N LYS A 75 -7.94 7.05 -1.72
CA LYS A 75 -6.97 7.87 -1.02
C LYS A 75 -5.81 6.97 -0.57
N PRO A 76 -4.58 7.52 -0.47
CA PRO A 76 -3.43 6.72 -0.05
C PRO A 76 -3.65 6.00 1.27
N LEU A 77 -4.28 6.65 2.25
CA LEU A 77 -4.49 6.02 3.55
C LEU A 77 -5.39 4.80 3.45
N GLU A 78 -6.36 4.82 2.56
CA GLU A 78 -7.23 3.66 2.33
C GLU A 78 -6.42 2.47 1.80
N ILE A 79 -5.51 2.73 0.87
CA ILE A 79 -4.66 1.69 0.30
C ILE A 79 -3.73 1.10 1.37
N ILE A 80 -3.14 1.96 2.19
CA ILE A 80 -2.28 1.51 3.29
C ILE A 80 -3.08 0.63 4.26
N ARG A 81 -4.26 1.08 4.65
CA ARG A 81 -5.09 0.34 5.59
C ARG A 81 -5.49 -1.02 5.05
N GLU A 82 -5.89 -1.08 3.80
CA GLU A 82 -6.28 -2.35 3.19
C GLU A 82 -5.13 -3.33 3.18
N TYR A 83 -3.93 -2.84 2.87
CA TYR A 83 -2.76 -3.70 2.87
C TYR A 83 -2.44 -4.21 4.29
N VAL A 84 -2.50 -3.33 5.28
CA VAL A 84 -2.21 -3.73 6.66
C VAL A 84 -3.23 -4.76 7.14
N VAL A 85 -4.50 -4.61 6.76
CA VAL A 85 -5.52 -5.58 7.12
C VAL A 85 -5.23 -6.95 6.49
N LEU A 86 -4.86 -6.98 5.22
CA LEU A 86 -4.53 -8.24 4.55
C LEU A 86 -3.31 -8.89 5.17
N ASP A 87 -2.30 -8.10 5.50
CA ASP A 87 -1.11 -8.57 6.17
C ASP A 87 -1.46 -9.17 7.54
N ALA A 88 -2.32 -8.47 8.29
CA ALA A 88 -2.80 -8.94 9.59
C ALA A 88 -3.54 -10.26 9.46
N LYS A 89 -4.46 -10.35 8.52
CA LYS A 89 -5.24 -11.57 8.33
C LYS A 89 -4.35 -12.75 8.02
N SER A 90 -3.35 -12.55 7.17
CA SER A 90 -2.41 -13.59 6.81
C SER A 90 -1.66 -14.11 8.04
N LEU A 91 -1.17 -13.19 8.88
CA LEU A 91 -0.44 -13.58 10.09
C LEU A 91 -1.35 -14.27 11.10
N LEU A 92 -2.56 -13.76 11.27
CA LEU A 92 -3.52 -14.35 12.21
C LEU A 92 -3.91 -15.77 11.80
N LEU A 93 -4.08 -16.00 10.51
CA LEU A 93 -4.51 -17.31 10.00
C LEU A 93 -3.37 -18.31 9.91
N SER A 94 -2.13 -17.85 10.01
CA SER A 94 -0.98 -18.75 9.92
C SER A 94 -0.91 -19.73 11.07
N GLY A 95 -1.54 -19.42 12.20
CA GLY A 95 -1.50 -20.25 13.40
C GLY A 95 -0.18 -20.20 14.15
N LYS A 96 0.73 -19.31 13.73
CA LYS A 96 2.08 -19.24 14.32
C LYS A 96 2.22 -18.18 15.40
N TYR A 97 1.27 -17.22 15.46
CA TYR A 97 1.43 -16.05 16.31
C TYR A 97 0.17 -15.77 17.10
N SER A 98 0.35 -15.28 18.32
CA SER A 98 -0.77 -14.73 19.10
C SER A 98 -1.15 -13.38 18.53
N VAL A 99 -2.33 -12.87 18.93
CA VAL A 99 -2.78 -11.54 18.53
C VAL A 99 -1.75 -10.49 18.93
N LYS A 100 -1.19 -10.62 20.12
CA LYS A 100 -0.17 -9.67 20.60
C LYS A 100 1.07 -9.71 19.71
N GLN A 101 1.50 -10.91 19.33
CA GLN A 101 2.68 -11.05 18.47
C GLN A 101 2.42 -10.47 17.08
N VAL A 102 1.20 -10.66 16.55
CA VAL A 102 0.84 -10.06 15.27
C VAL A 102 0.90 -8.54 15.35
N ALA A 103 0.37 -7.96 16.44
CA ALA A 103 0.44 -6.52 16.63
C ALA A 103 1.88 -6.03 16.62
N GLU A 104 2.78 -6.75 17.29
CA GLU A 104 4.19 -6.40 17.32
C GLU A 104 4.84 -6.50 15.95
N LEU A 105 4.57 -7.58 15.23
CA LEU A 105 5.13 -7.78 13.90
C LEU A 105 4.68 -6.69 12.93
N LEU A 106 3.46 -6.23 13.09
CA LEU A 106 2.91 -5.20 12.20
C LEU A 106 3.35 -3.79 12.60
N GLY A 107 4.09 -3.67 13.71
CA GLY A 107 4.61 -2.38 14.13
C GLY A 107 3.63 -1.51 14.91
N PHE A 108 2.60 -2.10 15.49
CA PHE A 108 1.68 -1.34 16.34
C PHE A 108 2.31 -1.11 17.71
N GLN A 109 2.06 0.08 18.25
CA GLN A 109 2.64 0.49 19.51
C GLN A 109 2.25 -0.46 20.64
N ASN A 110 1.00 -0.94 20.62
CA ASN A 110 0.55 -1.93 21.56
C ASN A 110 -0.62 -2.70 20.97
N HIS A 111 -0.97 -3.76 21.65
CA HIS A 111 -2.03 -4.69 21.27
C HIS A 111 -3.40 -4.00 21.14
N SER A 112 -3.68 -3.04 22.01
CA SER A 112 -4.97 -2.36 22.01
C SER A 112 -5.18 -1.51 20.76
N PHE A 113 -4.13 -0.84 20.29
CA PHE A 113 -4.21 -0.06 19.07
C PHE A 113 -4.46 -0.95 17.85
N PHE A 114 -3.80 -2.10 17.82
CA PHE A 114 -4.02 -3.05 16.73
C PHE A 114 -5.45 -3.57 16.74
N THR A 115 -5.94 -3.97 17.91
CA THR A 115 -7.30 -4.51 18.04
C THR A 115 -8.33 -3.50 17.55
N ARG A 116 -8.17 -2.24 17.94
CA ARG A 116 -9.08 -1.18 17.52
C ARG A 116 -9.00 -0.95 16.01
N PHE A 117 -7.80 -0.90 15.49
CA PHE A 117 -7.59 -0.74 14.05
C PHE A 117 -8.28 -1.85 13.28
N PHE A 118 -8.03 -3.09 13.68
CA PHE A 118 -8.57 -4.25 12.98
C PHE A 118 -10.10 -4.27 13.05
N ARG A 119 -10.65 -4.02 14.23
CA ARG A 119 -12.10 -3.98 14.40
C ARG A 119 -12.74 -2.86 13.57
N ASN A 120 -12.14 -1.68 13.58
CA ASN A 120 -12.68 -0.56 12.80
C ASN A 120 -12.63 -0.85 11.30
N SER A 121 -11.65 -1.62 10.86
CA SER A 121 -11.47 -1.91 9.43
C SER A 121 -12.32 -3.09 8.97
N THR A 122 -12.54 -4.10 9.83
CA THR A 122 -13.18 -5.35 9.42
C THR A 122 -14.52 -5.62 10.09
N GLY A 123 -14.83 -4.89 11.15
CA GLY A 123 -16.04 -5.13 11.95
C GLY A 123 -15.86 -6.19 13.01
N LYS A 124 -14.71 -6.83 13.08
CA LYS A 124 -14.44 -7.90 14.05
C LYS A 124 -13.12 -7.67 14.74
N THR A 125 -13.02 -8.13 16.00
CA THR A 125 -11.71 -8.13 16.66
C THR A 125 -10.85 -9.23 16.04
N PRO A 126 -9.52 -9.13 16.19
CA PRO A 126 -8.65 -10.21 15.71
C PRO A 126 -9.01 -11.58 16.27
N GLY A 127 -9.38 -11.63 17.56
CA GLY A 127 -9.78 -12.89 18.18
C GLY A 127 -11.05 -13.45 17.56
N GLU A 128 -12.04 -12.59 17.30
CA GLU A 128 -13.28 -13.02 16.65
C GLU A 128 -13.00 -13.53 15.25
N PHE A 129 -12.14 -12.83 14.53
CA PHE A 129 -11.77 -13.22 13.17
C PHE A 129 -11.14 -14.61 13.15
N MET A 130 -10.22 -14.87 14.08
CA MET A 130 -9.55 -16.18 14.14
C MET A 130 -10.54 -17.31 14.45
N ARG A 131 -11.53 -17.05 15.28
CA ARG A 131 -12.49 -18.09 15.69
C ARG A 131 -13.46 -18.43 14.56
N GLU A 132 -13.71 -17.49 13.66
CA GLU A 132 -14.66 -17.71 12.56
C GLU A 132 -14.02 -18.38 11.36
N GLU A 133 -12.70 -18.36 11.29
CA GLU A 133 -11.97 -19.01 10.23
C GLU A 133 -11.43 -20.34 10.68
#